data_2da1dd611ceaa911a121cee759050683
#
_entry.id   2da1dd611ceaa911a121cee759050683
#
_cell.length_a   1.000
_cell.length_b   1.000
_cell.length_c   1.000
_cell.angle_alpha   90.00
_cell.angle_beta   90.00
_cell.angle_gamma   90.00
#
_symmetry.space_group_name_H-M   'P 1'
#
loop_
_entity.id
_entity.type
_entity.pdbx_description
1 polymer ?
#
loop_
_entity_poly.entity_id
_entity_poly.type
_entity_poly.pdbx_seq_one_letter_code
_entity_poly.pdbx_strand_id
1 'polypeptide(L)'
;MSGTSCRVPDLFNTKIVFDYTGAESGKQLIQAPPAHRARAAESRGFFAARVHIPAYIRAARKLVVFCPGIGYNVPVRKRDGQFKEVHTLTDNIRRPDNMERITTEALAKAYIDEQVKLVQEQVGDRKVLLALSGGVDSSVVAALLIKAIGDQLVCVHVNHGLLRKGEPEQVIQVFRNEMKANLIYVDATDRFLDKLAGVSDPETKRKIIGGEFIEVFAEEARKLDGIEFLAQGTIWPDILESEAGIKAHHNAGGLPEDLNFELVEPVRILFKDEVRIVGKVLGLPDNMVYRQPFPGPGLGVRCPGAITRDRLEAVRESDAILREEFAKNGLEGKVWQYFTVVPDFKSTGVKDGKRTFDWPCIIRAINTTDVMEVTVEHLSPELMDHLVRRIITEVPGINRVLYDFTPKPPATVEYE
;
A
#
# COMPACT_ATOMS: atom_id res chain seq x y z
N MET A 1 -40.15 29.13 0.03
CA MET A 1 -39.85 30.43 -0.56
C MET A 1 -38.84 30.21 -1.65
N SER A 2 -39.16 30.59 -2.84
CA SER A 2 -38.56 30.50 -4.16
C SER A 2 -37.11 30.00 -4.29
N GLY A 3 -36.98 28.75 -4.73
CA GLY A 3 -35.73 28.21 -5.23
C GLY A 3 -35.47 28.73 -6.65
N THR A 4 -34.37 29.41 -6.84
CA THR A 4 -33.89 29.84 -8.16
C THR A 4 -33.15 28.69 -8.81
N SER A 5 -33.79 28.07 -9.80
CA SER A 5 -33.17 27.06 -10.68
C SER A 5 -32.28 27.77 -11.69
N CYS A 6 -30.98 27.55 -11.63
CA CYS A 6 -30.05 27.94 -12.69
C CYS A 6 -29.91 26.77 -13.68
N ARG A 7 -30.47 26.89 -14.88
CA ARG A 7 -30.19 25.96 -16.00
C ARG A 7 -28.86 26.34 -16.64
N VAL A 8 -27.92 25.44 -16.63
CA VAL A 8 -26.73 25.48 -17.46
C VAL A 8 -27.01 24.65 -18.72
N PRO A 9 -26.74 25.13 -19.94
CA PRO A 9 -26.99 24.36 -21.16
C PRO A 9 -26.10 23.13 -21.21
N ASP A 10 -26.68 21.98 -21.60
CA ASP A 10 -26.06 20.67 -21.78
C ASP A 10 -24.95 20.71 -22.84
N LEU A 11 -23.70 20.74 -22.45
CA LEU A 11 -22.62 20.52 -23.42
C LEU A 11 -21.42 19.75 -22.86
N PHE A 12 -21.31 19.43 -21.59
CA PHE A 12 -20.23 18.53 -21.10
C PHE A 12 -20.63 17.94 -19.74
N ASN A 13 -20.28 16.68 -19.51
CA ASN A 13 -20.43 15.97 -18.24
C ASN A 13 -19.45 16.56 -17.19
N THR A 14 -19.73 17.76 -16.70
CA THR A 14 -18.88 18.50 -15.77
C THR A 14 -19.51 18.44 -14.38
N LYS A 15 -18.85 17.79 -13.42
CA LYS A 15 -19.22 17.88 -11.99
C LYS A 15 -18.51 19.08 -11.37
N ILE A 16 -19.27 20.07 -10.93
CA ILE A 16 -18.76 21.19 -10.14
C ILE A 16 -19.01 20.86 -8.66
N VAL A 17 -17.92 20.68 -7.90
CA VAL A 17 -17.99 20.44 -6.45
C VAL A 17 -17.59 21.72 -5.74
N PHE A 18 -18.47 22.23 -4.86
CA PHE A 18 -18.16 23.36 -4.00
C PHE A 18 -17.83 22.86 -2.59
N ASP A 19 -16.66 23.20 -2.09
CA ASP A 19 -16.29 22.92 -0.70
C ASP A 19 -16.50 24.17 0.14
N TYR A 20 -17.39 24.08 1.14
CA TYR A 20 -17.68 25.16 2.08
C TYR A 20 -16.92 24.88 3.39
N THR A 21 -15.86 25.62 3.64
CA THR A 21 -15.24 25.65 4.98
C THR A 21 -15.81 26.80 5.78
N GLY A 22 -16.76 26.49 6.64
CA GLY A 22 -17.29 27.40 7.66
C GLY A 22 -18.78 27.20 7.90
N ALA A 23 -19.08 26.55 9.03
CA ALA A 23 -20.35 26.29 9.68
C ALA A 23 -21.10 25.00 9.28
N GLU A 24 -21.14 24.11 10.22
CA GLU A 24 -22.10 23.03 10.52
C GLU A 24 -22.75 22.25 9.36
N SER A 25 -22.45 20.97 9.36
CA SER A 25 -23.23 19.83 8.87
C SER A 25 -23.90 19.94 7.48
N GLY A 26 -23.42 19.13 6.54
CA GLY A 26 -24.23 18.72 5.41
C GLY A 26 -23.54 18.87 4.04
N LYS A 27 -22.89 17.80 3.61
CA LYS A 27 -22.54 17.63 2.17
C LYS A 27 -23.83 17.36 1.40
N GLN A 28 -24.26 18.29 0.57
CA GLN A 28 -25.30 18.04 -0.43
C GLN A 28 -24.67 17.73 -1.79
N LEU A 29 -24.81 16.48 -2.22
CA LEU A 29 -24.48 16.05 -3.58
C LEU A 29 -25.66 16.41 -4.49
N ILE A 30 -25.43 17.25 -5.51
CA ILE A 30 -26.41 17.48 -6.57
C ILE A 30 -26.07 16.54 -7.72
N GLN A 31 -26.90 15.49 -7.92
CA GLN A 31 -26.78 14.57 -9.06
C GLN A 31 -27.60 15.12 -10.25
N ALA A 32 -26.99 15.12 -11.43
CA ALA A 32 -27.69 15.37 -12.68
C ALA A 32 -28.25 14.05 -13.28
N PRO A 33 -29.41 14.08 -13.96
CA PRO A 33 -30.01 12.88 -14.55
C PRO A 33 -29.26 12.40 -15.81
N PRO A 34 -29.43 11.10 -16.23
CA PRO A 34 -28.66 10.50 -17.31
C PRO A 34 -29.02 11.04 -18.70
N ALA A 35 -27.99 11.31 -19.51
CA ALA A 35 -28.14 11.85 -20.86
C ALA A 35 -28.34 10.77 -21.93
N HIS A 36 -29.29 11.02 -22.84
CA HIS A 36 -29.50 10.27 -24.09
C HIS A 36 -28.40 10.60 -25.13
N ARG A 37 -28.04 9.57 -25.92
CA ARG A 37 -27.02 9.63 -27.01
C ARG A 37 -27.33 10.68 -28.05
N ALA A 38 -26.33 11.51 -28.42
CA ALA A 38 -26.31 12.26 -29.66
C ALA A 38 -24.95 12.16 -30.35
N ARG A 39 -24.98 12.06 -31.70
CA ARG A 39 -23.87 11.77 -32.62
C ARG A 39 -22.92 12.96 -32.76
N ALA A 40 -21.65 12.65 -33.00
CA ALA A 40 -20.57 13.57 -33.26
C ALA A 40 -20.73 14.32 -34.59
N ALA A 41 -20.38 15.61 -34.59
CA ALA A 41 -19.97 16.37 -35.78
C ALA A 41 -18.73 17.19 -35.41
N GLU A 42 -17.69 17.03 -36.22
CA GLU A 42 -16.42 17.75 -36.12
C GLU A 42 -16.60 19.23 -36.54
N SER A 43 -16.11 20.15 -35.71
CA SER A 43 -15.59 21.43 -36.20
C SER A 43 -14.65 22.07 -35.16
N ARG A 44 -13.45 22.41 -35.61
CA ARG A 44 -12.43 23.13 -34.86
C ARG A 44 -12.83 24.57 -34.66
N GLY A 45 -12.91 25.04 -33.41
CA GLY A 45 -13.09 26.41 -33.08
C GLY A 45 -12.81 26.67 -31.60
N PHE A 46 -11.84 27.52 -31.31
CA PHE A 46 -11.55 27.99 -29.96
C PHE A 46 -12.74 28.81 -29.42
N PHE A 47 -13.36 28.38 -28.34
CA PHE A 47 -14.32 29.18 -27.59
C PHE A 47 -13.80 29.43 -26.18
N ALA A 48 -13.52 30.72 -25.88
CA ALA A 48 -13.28 31.17 -24.52
C ALA A 48 -14.62 31.40 -23.82
N ALA A 49 -15.05 30.47 -22.95
CA ALA A 49 -16.23 30.66 -22.13
C ALA A 49 -15.90 31.57 -20.94
N ARG A 50 -16.46 32.79 -20.90
CA ARG A 50 -16.46 33.67 -19.70
C ARG A 50 -17.50 33.13 -18.71
N VAL A 51 -17.07 32.52 -17.63
CA VAL A 51 -17.94 32.14 -16.51
C VAL A 51 -18.14 33.36 -15.61
N HIS A 52 -19.37 33.85 -15.49
CA HIS A 52 -19.73 34.94 -14.59
C HIS A 52 -20.00 34.36 -13.19
N ILE A 53 -19.13 34.66 -12.23
CA ILE A 53 -19.23 34.16 -10.85
C ILE A 53 -19.96 35.21 -10.00
N PRO A 54 -21.10 34.87 -9.37
CA PRO A 54 -21.82 35.81 -8.50
C PRO A 54 -20.99 36.27 -7.30
N ALA A 55 -21.21 37.49 -6.83
CA ALA A 55 -20.40 38.16 -5.82
C ALA A 55 -20.30 37.43 -4.45
N TYR A 56 -21.29 36.61 -4.11
CA TYR A 56 -21.28 35.83 -2.85
C TYR A 56 -20.36 34.60 -2.85
N ILE A 57 -19.85 34.17 -4.02
CA ILE A 57 -18.87 33.05 -4.11
C ILE A 57 -17.43 33.54 -3.89
N ARG A 58 -17.19 34.84 -3.77
CA ARG A 58 -15.85 35.43 -3.56
C ARG A 58 -15.17 35.04 -2.23
N ALA A 59 -15.91 34.40 -1.32
CA ALA A 59 -15.39 33.94 -0.01
C ALA A 59 -14.81 32.52 -0.02
N ALA A 60 -15.00 31.75 -1.09
CA ALA A 60 -14.46 30.40 -1.19
C ALA A 60 -12.94 30.42 -1.46
N ARG A 61 -12.15 29.80 -0.58
CA ARG A 61 -10.68 29.79 -0.65
C ARG A 61 -10.10 28.83 -1.71
N LYS A 62 -10.88 27.86 -2.23
CA LYS A 62 -10.47 26.94 -3.30
C LYS A 62 -11.66 26.58 -4.20
N LEU A 63 -11.51 26.77 -5.50
CA LEU A 63 -12.41 26.25 -6.53
C LEU A 63 -11.68 25.09 -7.23
N VAL A 64 -12.21 23.88 -7.13
CA VAL A 64 -11.69 22.72 -7.84
C VAL A 64 -12.67 22.36 -8.96
N VAL A 65 -12.25 22.51 -10.21
CA VAL A 65 -13.01 22.11 -11.39
C VAL A 65 -12.46 20.79 -11.90
N PHE A 66 -13.28 19.75 -11.86
CA PHE A 66 -12.94 18.43 -12.37
C PHE A 66 -13.52 18.25 -13.77
N CYS A 67 -12.69 18.13 -14.79
CA CYS A 67 -13.09 17.75 -16.14
C CYS A 67 -12.48 16.37 -16.48
N PRO A 68 -13.28 15.29 -16.60
CA PRO A 68 -12.76 14.02 -17.04
C PRO A 68 -12.39 14.10 -18.54
N GLY A 69 -11.13 13.79 -18.87
CA GLY A 69 -10.68 13.56 -20.24
C GLY A 69 -9.93 14.66 -20.98
N ILE A 70 -9.65 15.80 -20.36
CA ILE A 70 -8.85 16.87 -20.97
C ILE A 70 -7.92 17.47 -19.91
N GLY A 71 -6.61 17.19 -20.02
CA GLY A 71 -5.59 17.79 -19.16
C GLY A 71 -5.38 19.27 -19.55
N TYR A 72 -5.97 20.19 -18.81
CA TYR A 72 -5.67 21.61 -18.89
C TYR A 72 -5.15 22.11 -17.55
N ASN A 73 -3.95 22.71 -17.57
CA ASN A 73 -3.46 23.55 -16.50
C ASN A 73 -4.30 24.84 -16.42
N VAL A 74 -5.03 25.03 -15.34
CA VAL A 74 -5.73 26.30 -15.10
C VAL A 74 -4.82 27.19 -14.24
N PRO A 75 -4.29 28.30 -14.78
CA PRO A 75 -3.46 29.21 -14.01
C PRO A 75 -4.29 29.92 -12.94
N VAL A 76 -3.84 29.87 -11.69
CA VAL A 76 -4.44 30.59 -10.56
C VAL A 76 -3.78 31.96 -10.42
N ARG A 77 -4.55 33.04 -10.53
CA ARG A 77 -4.08 34.42 -10.39
C ARG A 77 -3.83 34.77 -8.93
N LYS A 78 -2.60 35.14 -8.56
CA LYS A 78 -2.29 35.72 -7.26
C LYS A 78 -2.82 37.15 -7.15
N ARG A 79 -2.95 37.70 -5.93
CA ARG A 79 -3.40 39.08 -5.64
C ARG A 79 -2.55 40.17 -6.29
N ASP A 80 -1.31 39.85 -6.67
CA ASP A 80 -0.34 40.74 -7.33
C ASP A 80 -0.37 40.71 -8.86
N GLY A 81 -1.30 39.94 -9.46
CA GLY A 81 -1.46 39.87 -10.91
C GLY A 81 -0.50 38.96 -11.66
N GLN A 82 0.46 38.31 -10.99
CA GLN A 82 1.36 37.34 -11.61
C GLN A 82 0.76 35.94 -11.62
N PHE A 83 0.97 35.22 -12.75
CA PHE A 83 0.61 33.81 -12.87
C PHE A 83 1.83 32.97 -12.48
N LYS A 84 1.69 32.10 -11.49
CA LYS A 84 2.67 31.05 -11.23
C LYS A 84 2.07 29.75 -11.74
N GLU A 85 2.72 29.14 -12.72
CA GLU A 85 2.48 27.74 -13.02
C GLU A 85 2.94 26.95 -11.81
N VAL A 86 2.00 26.33 -11.11
CA VAL A 86 2.31 25.33 -10.09
C VAL A 86 2.52 24.04 -10.85
N HIS A 87 3.72 23.85 -11.34
CA HIS A 87 4.18 22.52 -11.72
C HIS A 87 4.41 21.73 -10.43
N THR A 88 3.46 20.93 -10.02
CA THR A 88 3.76 19.75 -9.22
C THR A 88 4.41 18.78 -10.18
N LEU A 89 5.73 18.70 -10.12
CA LEU A 89 6.55 17.81 -10.99
C LEU A 89 6.16 16.33 -10.86
N THR A 90 5.33 15.97 -9.89
CA THR A 90 4.97 14.58 -9.56
C THR A 90 3.66 14.09 -10.20
N ASP A 91 2.72 14.98 -10.56
CA ASP A 91 1.38 14.53 -11.00
C ASP A 91 1.31 14.02 -12.45
N ASN A 92 2.38 14.16 -13.24
CA ASN A 92 2.39 13.85 -14.68
C ASN A 92 3.40 12.79 -15.13
N ILE A 93 4.11 12.11 -14.22
CA ILE A 93 5.00 11.02 -14.64
C ILE A 93 4.14 9.77 -14.90
N ARG A 94 3.68 9.63 -16.14
CA ARG A 94 3.10 8.39 -16.66
C ARG A 94 4.19 7.51 -17.25
N ARG A 95 3.99 6.19 -17.18
CA ARG A 95 4.81 5.25 -17.94
C ARG A 95 4.69 5.59 -19.42
N PRO A 96 5.81 5.84 -20.15
CA PRO A 96 5.74 6.05 -21.58
C PRO A 96 5.17 4.83 -22.31
N ASP A 97 4.26 5.04 -23.26
CA ASP A 97 3.62 3.94 -24.02
C ASP A 97 4.64 3.07 -24.76
N ASN A 98 5.78 3.64 -25.17
CA ASN A 98 6.87 2.97 -25.87
C ASN A 98 7.99 2.48 -24.94
N MET A 99 7.82 2.53 -23.62
CA MET A 99 8.82 2.03 -22.69
C MET A 99 8.91 0.51 -22.78
N GLU A 100 10.10 0.02 -23.15
CA GLU A 100 10.39 -1.40 -23.15
C GLU A 100 10.25 -1.99 -21.74
N ARG A 101 9.71 -3.22 -21.68
CA ARG A 101 9.59 -3.95 -20.41
C ARG A 101 10.97 -4.39 -19.93
N ILE A 102 11.25 -4.16 -18.65
CA ILE A 102 12.50 -4.61 -18.01
C ILE A 102 12.38 -6.12 -17.77
N THR A 103 12.93 -6.90 -18.70
CA THR A 103 12.92 -8.38 -18.66
C THR A 103 14.31 -8.98 -18.48
N THR A 104 15.36 -8.16 -18.56
CA THR A 104 16.75 -8.61 -18.47
C THR A 104 17.54 -7.78 -17.46
N GLU A 105 18.64 -8.36 -16.96
CA GLU A 105 19.57 -7.64 -16.07
C GLU A 105 20.21 -6.40 -16.75
N ALA A 106 20.43 -6.45 -18.05
CA ALA A 106 20.99 -5.32 -18.80
C ALA A 106 20.05 -4.12 -18.80
N LEU A 107 18.76 -4.36 -19.06
CA LEU A 107 17.74 -3.31 -19.02
C LEU A 107 17.55 -2.78 -17.60
N ALA A 108 17.62 -3.65 -16.58
CA ALA A 108 17.54 -3.22 -15.19
C ALA A 108 18.74 -2.34 -14.78
N LYS A 109 19.95 -2.70 -15.21
CA LYS A 109 21.15 -1.86 -14.97
C LYS A 109 21.02 -0.48 -15.61
N ALA A 110 20.58 -0.43 -16.89
CA ALA A 110 20.37 0.84 -17.57
C ALA A 110 19.33 1.71 -16.84
N TYR A 111 18.22 1.12 -16.42
CA TYR A 111 17.20 1.80 -15.62
C TYR A 111 17.74 2.32 -14.28
N ILE A 112 18.48 1.48 -13.55
CA ILE A 112 19.11 1.88 -12.29
C ILE A 112 20.04 3.07 -12.48
N ASP A 113 20.90 3.03 -13.51
CA ASP A 113 21.87 4.09 -13.78
C ASP A 113 21.18 5.40 -14.17
N GLU A 114 20.05 5.34 -14.86
CA GLU A 114 19.20 6.50 -15.17
C GLU A 114 18.54 7.05 -13.90
N GLN A 115 17.89 6.20 -13.10
CA GLN A 115 17.22 6.62 -11.88
C GLN A 115 18.19 7.19 -10.84
N VAL A 116 19.39 6.64 -10.72
CA VAL A 116 20.42 7.19 -9.84
C VAL A 116 20.73 8.65 -10.21
N LYS A 117 20.89 8.97 -11.49
CA LYS A 117 21.13 10.35 -11.95
C LYS A 117 19.95 11.27 -11.65
N LEU A 118 18.71 10.81 -11.98
CA LEU A 118 17.50 11.60 -11.73
C LEU A 118 17.31 11.90 -10.25
N VAL A 119 17.52 10.91 -9.39
CA VAL A 119 17.44 11.08 -7.93
C VAL A 119 18.51 12.05 -7.42
N GLN A 120 19.76 11.93 -7.90
CA GLN A 120 20.85 12.84 -7.53
C GLN A 120 20.55 14.28 -7.94
N GLU A 121 19.99 14.49 -9.14
CA GLU A 121 19.59 15.81 -9.63
C GLU A 121 18.42 16.39 -8.83
N GLN A 122 17.41 15.55 -8.50
CA GLN A 122 16.24 15.98 -7.73
C GLN A 122 16.61 16.33 -6.28
N VAL A 123 17.38 15.47 -5.63
CA VAL A 123 17.67 15.56 -4.19
C VAL A 123 18.79 16.58 -3.91
N GLY A 124 19.83 16.64 -4.75
CA GLY A 124 21.01 17.48 -4.51
C GLY A 124 21.74 17.07 -3.23
N ASP A 125 21.93 18.02 -2.32
CA ASP A 125 22.59 17.83 -1.01
C ASP A 125 21.60 17.62 0.15
N ARG A 126 20.30 17.53 -0.15
CA ARG A 126 19.21 17.40 0.83
C ARG A 126 19.03 15.94 1.28
N LYS A 127 18.25 15.75 2.34
CA LYS A 127 17.99 14.42 2.92
C LYS A 127 16.64 13.88 2.49
N VAL A 128 16.59 12.55 2.36
CA VAL A 128 15.38 11.79 2.01
C VAL A 128 15.02 10.87 3.16
N LEU A 129 13.73 10.85 3.51
CA LEU A 129 13.15 9.91 4.48
C LEU A 129 12.41 8.80 3.73
N LEU A 130 12.55 7.57 4.18
CA LEU A 130 11.85 6.41 3.63
C LEU A 130 11.23 5.58 4.74
N ALA A 131 9.92 5.32 4.65
CA ALA A 131 9.25 4.29 5.44
C ALA A 131 9.57 2.90 4.85
N LEU A 132 10.51 2.20 5.48
CA LEU A 132 10.99 0.89 5.03
C LEU A 132 10.12 -0.21 5.65
N SER A 133 9.06 -0.62 4.96
CA SER A 133 8.13 -1.65 5.44
C SER A 133 8.69 -3.08 5.40
N GLY A 134 9.80 -3.30 4.68
CA GLY A 134 10.33 -4.64 4.39
C GLY A 134 9.60 -5.35 3.24
N GLY A 135 8.59 -4.73 2.63
CA GLY A 135 8.00 -5.18 1.37
C GLY A 135 8.97 -4.99 0.19
N VAL A 136 8.77 -5.73 -0.92
CA VAL A 136 9.70 -5.69 -2.05
C VAL A 136 9.86 -4.28 -2.63
N ASP A 137 8.78 -3.50 -2.76
CA ASP A 137 8.84 -2.17 -3.38
C ASP A 137 9.66 -1.19 -2.54
N SER A 138 9.35 -1.06 -1.25
CA SER A 138 10.11 -0.22 -0.32
C SER A 138 11.58 -0.66 -0.20
N SER A 139 11.84 -1.96 -0.30
CA SER A 139 13.19 -2.52 -0.26
C SER A 139 14.00 -2.17 -1.52
N VAL A 140 13.37 -2.23 -2.70
CA VAL A 140 14.01 -1.83 -3.96
C VAL A 140 14.27 -0.33 -3.99
N VAL A 141 13.31 0.49 -3.53
CA VAL A 141 13.51 1.93 -3.36
C VAL A 141 14.68 2.22 -2.42
N ALA A 142 14.74 1.56 -1.25
CA ALA A 142 15.84 1.72 -0.31
C ALA A 142 17.20 1.40 -0.97
N ALA A 143 17.31 0.24 -1.62
CA ALA A 143 18.55 -0.18 -2.27
C ALA A 143 19.00 0.77 -3.40
N LEU A 144 18.04 1.28 -4.19
CA LEU A 144 18.32 2.26 -5.24
C LEU A 144 18.76 3.60 -4.65
N LEU A 145 18.09 4.10 -3.62
CA LEU A 145 18.45 5.36 -2.96
C LEU A 145 19.78 5.27 -2.21
N ILE A 146 20.09 4.14 -1.57
CA ILE A 146 21.42 3.90 -0.98
C ILE A 146 22.51 4.06 -2.06
N LYS A 147 22.29 3.48 -3.25
CA LYS A 147 23.21 3.61 -4.39
C LYS A 147 23.30 5.05 -4.92
N ALA A 148 22.20 5.79 -4.92
CA ALA A 148 22.13 7.14 -5.49
C ALA A 148 22.69 8.22 -4.56
N ILE A 149 22.29 8.22 -3.29
CA ILE A 149 22.50 9.31 -2.35
C ILE A 149 23.15 8.89 -1.01
N GLY A 150 23.39 7.59 -0.81
CA GLY A 150 24.12 7.09 0.37
C GLY A 150 23.57 7.59 1.70
N ASP A 151 24.39 8.28 2.47
CA ASP A 151 24.09 8.75 3.84
C ASP A 151 22.99 9.84 3.90
N GLN A 152 22.59 10.43 2.79
CA GLN A 152 21.46 11.35 2.73
C GLN A 152 20.12 10.64 2.90
N LEU A 153 20.07 9.31 2.69
CA LEU A 153 18.88 8.50 2.94
C LEU A 153 18.78 8.13 4.41
N VAL A 154 17.63 8.43 5.03
CA VAL A 154 17.23 7.93 6.35
C VAL A 154 16.07 6.96 6.19
N CYS A 155 16.26 5.71 6.56
CA CYS A 155 15.21 4.69 6.56
C CYS A 155 14.60 4.56 7.96
N VAL A 156 13.28 4.50 8.07
CA VAL A 156 12.56 4.17 9.31
C VAL A 156 11.82 2.86 9.12
N HIS A 157 12.16 1.86 9.93
CA HIS A 157 11.45 0.59 9.99
C HIS A 157 10.69 0.49 11.31
N VAL A 158 9.36 0.38 11.21
CA VAL A 158 8.47 0.26 12.38
C VAL A 158 8.06 -1.20 12.52
N ASN A 159 8.47 -1.84 13.63
CA ASN A 159 7.92 -3.10 14.05
C ASN A 159 6.63 -2.85 14.84
N HIS A 160 5.51 -3.09 14.21
CA HIS A 160 4.17 -2.93 14.80
C HIS A 160 3.66 -4.23 15.47
N GLY A 161 4.51 -5.23 15.62
CA GLY A 161 4.16 -6.51 16.25
C GLY A 161 3.31 -7.45 15.40
N LEU A 162 2.86 -7.02 14.21
CA LEU A 162 2.03 -7.82 13.30
C LEU A 162 2.82 -8.36 12.09
N LEU A 163 4.15 -8.27 12.13
CA LEU A 163 5.04 -8.84 11.12
C LEU A 163 5.20 -10.35 11.30
N ARG A 164 5.61 -11.04 10.24
CA ARG A 164 5.96 -12.46 10.29
C ARG A 164 7.19 -12.69 11.16
N LYS A 165 7.37 -13.94 11.57
CA LYS A 165 8.56 -14.37 12.32
C LYS A 165 9.84 -14.07 11.51
N GLY A 166 10.78 -13.37 12.13
CA GLY A 166 12.09 -13.05 11.57
C GLY A 166 12.11 -11.89 10.56
N GLU A 167 10.97 -11.26 10.23
CA GLU A 167 10.97 -10.15 9.26
C GLU A 167 11.68 -8.89 9.76
N PRO A 168 11.46 -8.40 11.00
CA PRO A 168 12.18 -7.24 11.51
C PRO A 168 13.70 -7.47 11.52
N GLU A 169 14.13 -8.65 11.95
CA GLU A 169 15.54 -9.03 12.00
C GLU A 169 16.16 -9.10 10.60
N GLN A 170 15.42 -9.61 9.61
CA GLN A 170 15.85 -9.63 8.22
C GLN A 170 16.07 -8.23 7.66
N VAL A 171 15.15 -7.30 7.92
CA VAL A 171 15.28 -5.90 7.50
C VAL A 171 16.52 -5.26 8.11
N ILE A 172 16.76 -5.46 9.41
CA ILE A 172 17.95 -4.95 10.10
C ILE A 172 19.22 -5.58 9.49
N GLN A 173 19.22 -6.89 9.27
CA GLN A 173 20.37 -7.60 8.72
C GLN A 173 20.74 -7.07 7.33
N VAL A 174 19.78 -7.00 6.42
CA VAL A 174 20.02 -6.57 5.04
C VAL A 174 20.37 -5.09 4.99
N PHE A 175 19.54 -4.21 5.53
CA PHE A 175 19.72 -2.77 5.30
C PHE A 175 20.75 -2.13 6.24
N ARG A 176 20.76 -2.45 7.54
CA ARG A 176 21.73 -1.86 8.46
C ARG A 176 23.07 -2.55 8.39
N ASN A 177 23.11 -3.90 8.40
CA ASN A 177 24.37 -4.62 8.56
C ASN A 177 25.09 -4.87 7.23
N GLU A 178 24.38 -5.21 6.15
CA GLU A 178 24.97 -5.51 4.84
C GLU A 178 25.09 -4.26 3.96
N MET A 179 23.96 -3.55 3.74
CA MET A 179 23.92 -2.37 2.87
C MET A 179 24.37 -1.07 3.54
N LYS A 180 24.63 -1.08 4.86
CA LYS A 180 25.07 0.08 5.66
C LYS A 180 24.16 1.30 5.59
N ALA A 181 22.86 1.08 5.42
CA ALA A 181 21.88 2.15 5.44
C ALA A 181 21.78 2.83 6.81
N ASN A 182 21.51 4.12 6.82
CA ASN A 182 21.09 4.83 8.03
C ASN A 182 19.66 4.40 8.38
N LEU A 183 19.54 3.33 9.17
CA LEU A 183 18.27 2.69 9.52
C LEU A 183 17.91 2.97 10.97
N ILE A 184 16.81 3.67 11.19
CA ILE A 184 16.13 3.82 12.48
C ILE A 184 15.14 2.67 12.62
N TYR A 185 15.33 1.84 13.64
CA TYR A 185 14.40 0.76 13.99
C TYR A 185 13.57 1.18 15.20
N VAL A 186 12.24 1.12 15.05
CA VAL A 186 11.28 1.48 16.10
C VAL A 186 10.48 0.23 16.46
N ASP A 187 10.61 -0.23 17.70
CA ASP A 187 9.70 -1.26 18.22
C ASP A 187 8.48 -0.57 18.86
N ALA A 188 7.37 -0.64 18.15
CA ALA A 188 6.08 -0.12 18.56
C ALA A 188 5.07 -1.23 18.87
N THR A 189 5.54 -2.48 19.09
CA THR A 189 4.71 -3.67 19.26
C THR A 189 3.62 -3.46 20.31
N ASP A 190 4.00 -3.02 21.52
CA ASP A 190 3.03 -2.84 22.60
C ASP A 190 2.02 -1.73 22.28
N ARG A 191 2.48 -0.63 21.70
CA ARG A 191 1.65 0.51 21.31
C ARG A 191 0.54 0.12 20.32
N PHE A 192 0.85 -0.71 19.32
CA PHE A 192 -0.15 -1.20 18.38
C PHE A 192 -1.10 -2.21 19.01
N LEU A 193 -0.57 -3.19 19.74
CA LEU A 193 -1.38 -4.24 20.34
C LEU A 193 -2.32 -3.71 21.42
N ASP A 194 -1.92 -2.72 22.20
CA ASP A 194 -2.76 -2.08 23.20
C ASP A 194 -3.94 -1.33 22.56
N LYS A 195 -3.72 -0.63 21.44
CA LYS A 195 -4.81 0.02 20.67
C LYS A 195 -5.74 -0.96 19.97
N LEU A 196 -5.26 -2.16 19.65
CA LEU A 196 -6.05 -3.22 19.01
C LEU A 196 -6.76 -4.11 20.03
N ALA A 197 -6.51 -3.95 21.33
CA ALA A 197 -7.10 -4.78 22.37
C ALA A 197 -8.64 -4.69 22.35
N GLY A 198 -9.31 -5.86 22.19
CA GLY A 198 -10.76 -5.94 22.13
C GLY A 198 -11.41 -5.48 20.82
N VAL A 199 -10.63 -5.04 19.83
CA VAL A 199 -11.15 -4.61 18.52
C VAL A 199 -11.32 -5.83 17.61
N SER A 200 -12.57 -6.14 17.26
CA SER A 200 -12.91 -7.29 16.42
C SER A 200 -13.35 -6.92 14.99
N ASP A 201 -13.77 -5.67 14.77
CA ASP A 201 -14.20 -5.22 13.44
C ASP A 201 -12.99 -5.04 12.51
N PRO A 202 -12.96 -5.71 11.33
CA PRO A 202 -11.81 -5.71 10.44
C PRO A 202 -11.44 -4.31 9.92
N GLU A 203 -12.43 -3.50 9.61
CA GLU A 203 -12.19 -2.15 9.08
C GLU A 203 -11.63 -1.22 10.16
N THR A 204 -12.11 -1.35 11.38
CA THR A 204 -11.58 -0.62 12.54
C THR A 204 -10.14 -1.03 12.84
N LYS A 205 -9.82 -2.34 12.77
CA LYS A 205 -8.42 -2.81 12.88
C LYS A 205 -7.50 -2.15 11.83
N ARG A 206 -7.90 -2.16 10.55
CA ARG A 206 -7.12 -1.53 9.48
C ARG A 206 -6.90 -0.04 9.70
N LYS A 207 -7.94 0.69 10.15
CA LYS A 207 -7.83 2.13 10.46
C LYS A 207 -6.89 2.41 11.61
N ILE A 208 -6.96 1.60 12.70
CA ILE A 208 -6.05 1.73 13.83
C ILE A 208 -4.61 1.46 13.39
N ILE A 209 -4.37 0.35 12.67
CA ILE A 209 -3.02 -0.02 12.24
C ILE A 209 -2.43 1.04 11.31
N GLY A 210 -3.20 1.50 10.31
CA GLY A 210 -2.75 2.52 9.38
C GLY A 210 -2.52 3.88 10.06
N GLY A 211 -3.46 4.32 10.90
CA GLY A 211 -3.34 5.58 11.64
C GLY A 211 -2.15 5.58 12.59
N GLU A 212 -1.98 4.49 13.34
CA GLU A 212 -0.88 4.37 14.30
C GLU A 212 0.49 4.32 13.61
N PHE A 213 0.57 3.65 12.45
CA PHE A 213 1.79 3.65 11.65
C PHE A 213 2.20 5.07 11.23
N ILE A 214 1.23 5.88 10.79
CA ILE A 214 1.45 7.28 10.42
C ILE A 214 1.93 8.10 11.63
N GLU A 215 1.31 7.92 12.80
CA GLU A 215 1.69 8.61 14.03
C GLU A 215 3.13 8.29 14.43
N VAL A 216 3.49 6.99 14.52
CA VAL A 216 4.84 6.56 14.87
C VAL A 216 5.87 7.08 13.87
N PHE A 217 5.56 6.99 12.57
CA PHE A 217 6.45 7.49 11.52
C PHE A 217 6.64 9.01 11.60
N ALA A 218 5.56 9.76 11.84
CA ALA A 218 5.61 11.22 12.00
C ALA A 218 6.41 11.65 13.24
N GLU A 219 6.28 10.92 14.36
CA GLU A 219 7.09 11.15 15.54
C GLU A 219 8.58 10.99 15.27
N GLU A 220 8.98 9.96 14.53
CA GLU A 220 10.38 9.77 14.13
C GLU A 220 10.84 10.84 13.14
N ALA A 221 10.01 11.19 12.16
CA ALA A 221 10.31 12.23 11.19
C ALA A 221 10.60 13.59 11.86
N ARG A 222 9.84 13.96 12.91
CA ARG A 222 10.03 15.22 13.65
C ARG A 222 11.33 15.28 14.44
N LYS A 223 11.95 14.14 14.73
CA LYS A 223 13.26 14.08 15.42
C LYS A 223 14.44 14.33 14.48
N LEU A 224 14.18 14.37 13.18
CA LEU A 224 15.19 14.45 12.14
C LEU A 224 15.26 15.85 11.54
N ASP A 225 16.46 16.44 11.52
CA ASP A 225 16.68 17.76 10.95
C ASP A 225 17.05 17.65 9.45
N GLY A 226 16.54 18.59 8.66
CA GLY A 226 16.90 18.76 7.26
C GLY A 226 16.33 17.71 6.31
N ILE A 227 15.23 17.04 6.67
CA ILE A 227 14.48 16.17 5.77
C ILE A 227 13.55 17.03 4.92
N GLU A 228 13.72 16.98 3.59
CA GLU A 228 12.88 17.71 2.65
C GLU A 228 12.10 16.77 1.72
N PHE A 229 12.54 15.50 1.59
CA PHE A 229 11.93 14.52 0.72
C PHE A 229 11.40 13.31 1.46
N LEU A 230 10.27 12.76 0.96
CA LEU A 230 9.74 11.46 1.33
C LEU A 230 9.83 10.52 0.14
N ALA A 231 10.52 9.41 0.30
CA ALA A 231 10.55 8.36 -0.72
C ALA A 231 9.37 7.40 -0.54
N GLN A 232 8.75 7.00 -1.65
CA GLN A 232 7.64 6.05 -1.69
C GLN A 232 7.89 4.94 -2.72
N GLY A 233 7.40 3.73 -2.39
CA GLY A 233 7.47 2.56 -3.25
C GLY A 233 6.26 2.42 -4.18
N THR A 234 5.65 3.52 -4.62
CA THR A 234 4.56 3.52 -5.60
C THR A 234 5.02 2.87 -6.89
N ILE A 235 4.22 1.97 -7.44
CA ILE A 235 4.47 1.29 -8.71
C ILE A 235 3.35 1.57 -9.71
N TRP A 236 3.56 1.23 -10.99
CA TRP A 236 2.60 1.55 -12.04
C TRP A 236 1.18 0.98 -11.83
N PRO A 237 0.99 -0.26 -11.34
CA PRO A 237 -0.35 -0.74 -10.98
C PRO A 237 -1.07 0.11 -9.94
N ASP A 238 -0.37 0.67 -8.94
CA ASP A 238 -0.98 1.54 -7.91
C ASP A 238 -1.54 2.83 -8.53
N ILE A 239 -0.85 3.36 -9.54
CA ILE A 239 -1.33 4.53 -10.30
C ILE A 239 -2.63 4.21 -11.05
N LEU A 240 -2.64 3.08 -11.78
CA LEU A 240 -3.83 2.64 -12.53
C LEU A 240 -5.02 2.38 -11.63
N GLU A 241 -4.82 1.75 -10.47
CA GLU A 241 -5.87 1.49 -9.47
C GLU A 241 -6.41 2.79 -8.85
N SER A 242 -5.54 3.77 -8.62
CA SER A 242 -5.93 5.10 -8.11
C SER A 242 -6.73 5.89 -9.14
N GLU A 243 -6.33 5.88 -10.42
CA GLU A 243 -7.07 6.51 -11.52
C GLU A 243 -8.45 5.85 -11.74
N ALA A 244 -8.56 4.55 -11.53
CA ALA A 244 -9.83 3.82 -11.59
C ALA A 244 -10.73 4.04 -10.37
N GLY A 245 -10.26 4.78 -9.33
CA GLY A 245 -11.00 5.02 -8.09
C GLY A 245 -11.14 3.79 -7.20
N ILE A 246 -10.32 2.75 -7.44
CA ILE A 246 -10.35 1.47 -6.70
C ILE A 246 -9.59 1.60 -5.37
N LYS A 247 -8.51 2.38 -5.35
CA LYS A 247 -7.76 2.71 -4.13
C LYS A 247 -7.83 4.21 -3.84
N ALA A 248 -8.01 4.57 -2.57
CA ALA A 248 -7.72 5.91 -2.11
C ALA A 248 -6.20 6.14 -2.23
N HIS A 249 -5.82 7.33 -2.71
CA HIS A 249 -4.42 7.67 -2.97
C HIS A 249 -3.50 7.27 -1.83
N HIS A 250 -2.46 6.48 -2.12
CA HIS A 250 -1.34 6.20 -1.22
C HIS A 250 -0.38 7.41 -1.10
N ASN A 251 -0.92 8.60 -1.21
CA ASN A 251 -0.12 9.82 -1.11
C ASN A 251 0.20 10.12 0.35
N ALA A 252 1.26 10.90 0.54
CA ALA A 252 1.61 11.61 1.78
C ALA A 252 0.42 12.31 2.49
N GLY A 253 -0.78 12.22 1.94
CA GLY A 253 -2.04 12.75 2.47
C GLY A 253 -2.53 12.17 3.78
N GLY A 254 -1.82 11.19 4.37
CA GLY A 254 -2.05 10.73 5.75
C GLY A 254 -1.09 11.35 6.75
N LEU A 255 -0.02 12.01 6.31
CA LEU A 255 0.91 12.67 7.21
C LEU A 255 0.32 13.98 7.75
N PRO A 256 0.66 14.36 9.00
CA PRO A 256 0.28 15.65 9.58
C PRO A 256 0.72 16.84 8.71
N GLU A 257 -0.08 17.91 8.71
CA GLU A 257 0.16 19.10 7.86
C GLU A 257 1.49 19.84 8.15
N ASP A 258 2.09 19.60 9.31
CA ASP A 258 3.39 20.13 9.69
C ASP A 258 4.57 19.41 8.99
N LEU A 259 4.33 18.23 8.44
CA LEU A 259 5.31 17.45 7.67
C LEU A 259 5.02 17.58 6.16
N ASN A 260 5.67 18.55 5.54
CA ASN A 260 5.51 18.82 4.11
C ASN A 260 6.78 18.39 3.36
N PHE A 261 6.72 17.24 2.70
CA PHE A 261 7.81 16.66 1.93
C PHE A 261 7.53 16.70 0.43
N GLU A 262 8.59 16.88 -0.35
CA GLU A 262 8.55 16.55 -1.77
C GLU A 262 8.71 15.04 -1.97
N LEU A 263 8.04 14.45 -2.98
CA LEU A 263 8.05 13.00 -3.20
C LEU A 263 9.21 12.57 -4.10
N VAL A 264 9.81 11.42 -3.74
CA VAL A 264 10.78 10.69 -4.56
C VAL A 264 10.24 9.29 -4.81
N GLU A 265 9.85 8.98 -6.05
CA GLU A 265 9.17 7.74 -6.43
C GLU A 265 9.93 7.03 -7.57
N PRO A 266 11.12 6.49 -7.32
CA PRO A 266 12.01 6.03 -8.38
C PRO A 266 11.56 4.75 -9.09
N VAL A 267 10.50 4.09 -8.63
CA VAL A 267 9.93 2.88 -9.25
C VAL A 267 8.50 3.07 -9.77
N ARG A 268 8.02 4.32 -9.78
CA ARG A 268 6.62 4.69 -10.10
C ARG A 268 6.12 4.16 -11.45
N ILE A 269 7.00 4.05 -12.43
CA ILE A 269 6.66 3.58 -13.78
C ILE A 269 6.87 2.08 -14.00
N LEU A 270 7.25 1.32 -12.97
CA LEU A 270 7.53 -0.10 -13.08
C LEU A 270 6.32 -0.96 -12.72
N PHE A 271 6.20 -2.09 -13.39
CA PHE A 271 5.34 -3.18 -12.94
C PHE A 271 6.06 -4.03 -11.88
N LYS A 272 5.29 -4.83 -11.14
CA LYS A 272 5.81 -5.62 -10.01
C LYS A 272 6.92 -6.60 -10.38
N ASP A 273 6.83 -7.22 -11.54
CA ASP A 273 7.86 -8.13 -12.07
C ASP A 273 9.15 -7.39 -12.44
N GLU A 274 9.03 -6.17 -13.00
CA GLU A 274 10.17 -5.30 -13.30
C GLU A 274 10.88 -4.85 -12.01
N VAL A 275 10.12 -4.46 -10.97
CA VAL A 275 10.66 -4.11 -9.64
C VAL A 275 11.48 -5.27 -9.07
N ARG A 276 11.03 -6.51 -9.22
CA ARG A 276 11.76 -7.69 -8.76
C ARG A 276 13.10 -7.87 -9.48
N ILE A 277 13.12 -7.71 -10.80
CA ILE A 277 14.37 -7.79 -11.58
C ILE A 277 15.34 -6.69 -11.17
N VAL A 278 14.86 -5.46 -11.01
CA VAL A 278 15.66 -4.32 -10.52
C VAL A 278 16.20 -4.61 -9.11
N GLY A 279 15.39 -5.13 -8.21
CA GLY A 279 15.81 -5.49 -6.84
C GLY A 279 16.91 -6.53 -6.82
N LYS A 280 16.83 -7.55 -7.68
CA LYS A 280 17.88 -8.56 -7.82
C LYS A 280 19.21 -7.95 -8.30
N VAL A 281 19.15 -7.08 -9.29
CA VAL A 281 20.35 -6.38 -9.83
C VAL A 281 20.95 -5.42 -8.80
N LEU A 282 20.14 -4.86 -7.90
CA LEU A 282 20.60 -4.05 -6.76
C LEU A 282 21.21 -4.88 -5.61
N GLY A 283 21.19 -6.21 -5.71
CA GLY A 283 21.81 -7.11 -4.73
C GLY A 283 20.90 -7.49 -3.56
N LEU A 284 19.61 -7.25 -3.63
CA LEU A 284 18.66 -7.72 -2.62
C LEU A 284 18.56 -9.26 -2.64
N PRO A 285 18.45 -9.93 -1.48
CA PRO A 285 18.33 -11.38 -1.40
C PRO A 285 17.03 -11.90 -2.03
N ASP A 286 17.10 -13.08 -2.65
CA ASP A 286 15.96 -13.68 -3.38
C ASP A 286 14.71 -13.84 -2.50
N ASN A 287 14.86 -14.23 -1.24
CA ASN A 287 13.75 -14.37 -0.28
C ASN A 287 13.07 -13.04 0.09
N MET A 288 13.69 -11.89 -0.22
CA MET A 288 13.08 -10.56 -0.07
C MET A 288 12.44 -10.12 -1.39
N VAL A 289 13.09 -10.36 -2.52
CA VAL A 289 12.63 -9.95 -3.86
C VAL A 289 11.43 -10.79 -4.32
N TYR A 290 11.48 -12.10 -4.13
CA TYR A 290 10.46 -13.06 -4.60
C TYR A 290 9.48 -13.48 -3.50
N ARG A 291 9.48 -12.77 -2.36
CA ARG A 291 8.52 -13.08 -1.29
C ARG A 291 7.07 -13.01 -1.80
N GLN A 292 6.24 -13.90 -1.26
CA GLN A 292 4.80 -13.87 -1.52
C GLN A 292 4.17 -12.57 -0.99
N PRO A 293 3.01 -12.15 -1.53
CA PRO A 293 2.28 -10.98 -1.03
C PRO A 293 2.05 -11.04 0.49
N PHE A 294 2.09 -9.89 1.14
CA PHE A 294 1.76 -9.75 2.55
C PHE A 294 0.90 -8.50 2.74
N PRO A 295 -0.22 -8.60 3.44
CA PRO A 295 -1.14 -7.47 3.57
C PRO A 295 -0.54 -6.35 4.43
N GLY A 296 -0.94 -5.10 4.17
CA GLY A 296 -0.49 -3.93 4.93
C GLY A 296 -0.74 -4.05 6.45
N PRO A 297 -1.93 -4.53 6.91
CA PRO A 297 -2.19 -4.76 8.34
C PRO A 297 -1.43 -5.96 8.93
N GLY A 298 -0.58 -6.64 8.16
CA GLY A 298 0.21 -7.76 8.61
C GLY A 298 -0.64 -8.97 9.07
N LEU A 299 -0.17 -9.66 10.09
CA LEU A 299 -0.88 -10.80 10.67
C LEU A 299 -2.20 -10.43 11.36
N GLY A 300 -2.49 -9.12 11.52
CA GLY A 300 -3.73 -8.65 12.14
C GLY A 300 -4.99 -9.12 11.42
N VAL A 301 -4.96 -9.24 10.07
CA VAL A 301 -6.08 -9.77 9.26
C VAL A 301 -6.13 -11.30 9.19
N ARG A 302 -5.14 -11.97 9.82
CA ARG A 302 -5.07 -13.43 9.97
C ARG A 302 -5.43 -13.90 11.38
N CYS A 303 -5.85 -12.95 12.23
CA CYS A 303 -6.46 -13.18 13.53
C CYS A 303 -7.92 -12.69 13.51
N PRO A 304 -8.86 -13.37 12.82
CA PRO A 304 -10.26 -12.94 12.79
C PRO A 304 -10.84 -12.81 14.20
N GLY A 305 -11.55 -11.69 14.44
CA GLY A 305 -11.96 -11.28 15.78
C GLY A 305 -10.88 -10.43 16.51
N ALA A 306 -11.03 -10.23 17.82
CA ALA A 306 -10.09 -9.40 18.58
C ALA A 306 -8.71 -10.06 18.66
N ILE A 307 -7.65 -9.30 18.41
CA ILE A 307 -6.26 -9.80 18.46
C ILE A 307 -5.84 -9.99 19.92
N THR A 308 -5.32 -11.19 20.25
CA THR A 308 -4.63 -11.47 21.52
C THR A 308 -3.19 -11.89 21.25
N ARG A 309 -2.27 -11.60 22.18
CA ARG A 309 -0.83 -11.86 21.98
C ARG A 309 -0.52 -13.34 21.74
N ASP A 310 -1.17 -14.22 22.50
CA ASP A 310 -1.02 -15.67 22.38
C ASP A 310 -1.54 -16.22 21.04
N ARG A 311 -2.69 -15.69 20.57
CA ARG A 311 -3.25 -16.10 19.27
C ARG A 311 -2.46 -15.53 18.10
N LEU A 312 -1.97 -14.31 18.22
CA LEU A 312 -1.07 -13.69 17.24
C LEU A 312 0.25 -14.49 17.12
N GLU A 313 0.79 -14.95 18.27
CA GLU A 313 1.98 -15.80 18.27
C GLU A 313 1.70 -17.16 17.64
N ALA A 314 0.53 -17.74 17.89
CA ALA A 314 0.12 -18.99 17.22
C ALA A 314 0.02 -18.84 15.70
N VAL A 315 -0.47 -17.68 15.18
CA VAL A 315 -0.43 -17.38 13.74
C VAL A 315 1.02 -17.27 13.25
N ARG A 316 1.86 -16.53 13.97
CA ARG A 316 3.27 -16.29 13.59
C ARG A 316 4.07 -17.58 13.49
N GLU A 317 3.93 -18.45 14.48
CA GLU A 317 4.62 -19.74 14.50
C GLU A 317 4.07 -20.71 13.45
N SER A 318 2.76 -20.85 13.32
CA SER A 318 2.15 -21.71 12.31
C SER A 318 2.45 -21.25 10.88
N ASP A 319 2.46 -19.94 10.62
CA ASP A 319 2.85 -19.38 9.32
C ASP A 319 4.34 -19.66 9.01
N ALA A 320 5.20 -19.59 10.02
CA ALA A 320 6.62 -19.93 9.86
C ALA A 320 6.82 -21.39 9.48
N ILE A 321 6.12 -22.33 10.16
CA ILE A 321 6.13 -23.75 9.84
C ILE A 321 5.63 -23.98 8.40
N LEU A 322 4.52 -23.37 8.03
CA LEU A 322 3.96 -23.50 6.68
C LEU A 322 4.95 -23.06 5.61
N ARG A 323 5.57 -21.88 5.78
CA ARG A 323 6.56 -21.35 4.84
C ARG A 323 7.79 -22.25 4.73
N GLU A 324 8.28 -22.74 5.84
CA GLU A 324 9.42 -23.68 5.87
C GLU A 324 9.11 -24.96 5.08
N GLU A 325 7.93 -25.55 5.30
CA GLU A 325 7.55 -26.78 4.60
C GLU A 325 7.28 -26.54 3.11
N PHE A 326 6.72 -25.39 2.73
CA PHE A 326 6.55 -25.03 1.32
C PHE A 326 7.90 -24.88 0.62
N ALA A 327 8.88 -24.26 1.25
CA ALA A 327 10.24 -24.14 0.71
C ALA A 327 10.90 -25.51 0.54
N LYS A 328 10.84 -26.37 1.57
CA LYS A 328 11.40 -27.73 1.53
C LYS A 328 10.79 -28.61 0.43
N ASN A 329 9.50 -28.41 0.14
CA ASN A 329 8.79 -29.18 -0.88
C ASN A 329 8.82 -28.51 -2.27
N GLY A 330 9.59 -27.43 -2.45
CA GLY A 330 9.74 -26.72 -3.72
C GLY A 330 8.46 -26.06 -4.21
N LEU A 331 7.56 -25.63 -3.31
CA LEU A 331 6.32 -24.93 -3.57
C LEU A 331 6.49 -23.40 -3.47
N GLU A 332 7.56 -22.93 -2.84
CA GLU A 332 7.90 -21.51 -2.81
C GLU A 332 8.09 -20.98 -4.23
N GLY A 333 7.45 -19.86 -4.54
CA GLY A 333 7.43 -19.26 -5.87
C GLY A 333 6.53 -19.95 -6.90
N LYS A 334 6.02 -21.18 -6.61
CA LYS A 334 5.03 -21.87 -7.45
C LYS A 334 3.60 -21.58 -7.00
N VAL A 335 3.38 -21.60 -5.69
CA VAL A 335 2.10 -21.19 -5.09
C VAL A 335 2.13 -19.68 -4.86
N TRP A 336 1.13 -18.98 -5.37
CA TRP A 336 1.11 -17.51 -5.39
C TRP A 336 1.10 -16.91 -3.98
N GLN A 337 0.21 -17.43 -3.10
CA GLN A 337 0.14 -17.03 -1.69
C GLN A 337 -0.33 -18.20 -0.82
N TYR A 338 0.26 -18.34 0.34
CA TYR A 338 -0.10 -19.33 1.35
C TYR A 338 0.19 -18.78 2.75
N PHE A 339 -0.70 -19.07 3.69
CA PHE A 339 -0.63 -18.55 5.04
C PHE A 339 -1.51 -19.34 5.99
N THR A 340 -1.37 -19.06 7.28
CA THR A 340 -2.24 -19.59 8.33
C THR A 340 -3.11 -18.52 8.94
N VAL A 341 -4.27 -18.94 9.46
CA VAL A 341 -5.25 -18.09 10.14
C VAL A 341 -5.63 -18.77 11.44
N VAL A 342 -5.69 -18.01 12.53
CA VAL A 342 -6.18 -18.49 13.83
C VAL A 342 -7.38 -17.64 14.24
N PRO A 343 -8.62 -18.13 14.03
CA PRO A 343 -9.84 -17.39 14.34
C PRO A 343 -10.14 -17.36 15.84
N ASP A 344 -11.00 -16.42 16.27
CA ASP A 344 -11.40 -16.24 17.67
C ASP A 344 -12.51 -17.19 18.10
N PHE A 345 -12.29 -18.50 17.93
CA PHE A 345 -13.12 -19.52 18.54
C PHE A 345 -12.29 -20.74 18.92
N LYS A 346 -12.70 -21.45 19.95
CA LYS A 346 -11.98 -22.63 20.44
C LYS A 346 -12.73 -23.91 20.15
N SER A 347 -11.97 -24.98 19.98
CA SER A 347 -12.47 -26.35 19.78
C SER A 347 -11.98 -27.30 20.87
N THR A 348 -12.77 -28.32 21.16
CA THR A 348 -12.35 -29.39 22.07
C THR A 348 -11.34 -30.30 21.38
N GLY A 349 -10.26 -30.60 22.09
CA GLY A 349 -9.22 -31.55 21.69
C GLY A 349 -8.84 -32.46 22.84
N VAL A 350 -7.87 -33.33 22.57
CA VAL A 350 -7.22 -34.18 23.57
C VAL A 350 -5.71 -34.12 23.37
N LYS A 351 -4.98 -33.75 24.42
CA LYS A 351 -3.51 -33.75 24.41
C LYS A 351 -3.01 -34.49 25.68
N ASP A 352 -2.11 -35.43 25.50
CA ASP A 352 -1.54 -36.27 26.58
C ASP A 352 -2.63 -36.88 27.48
N GLY A 353 -3.69 -37.40 26.85
CA GLY A 353 -4.83 -38.04 27.54
C GLY A 353 -5.77 -37.08 28.28
N LYS A 354 -5.53 -35.76 28.21
CA LYS A 354 -6.35 -34.74 28.84
C LYS A 354 -7.15 -33.92 27.81
N ARG A 355 -8.39 -33.57 28.18
CA ARG A 355 -9.20 -32.69 27.36
C ARG A 355 -8.57 -31.30 27.31
N THR A 356 -8.47 -30.75 26.10
CA THR A 356 -8.05 -29.35 25.84
C THR A 356 -9.19 -28.56 25.22
N PHE A 357 -9.07 -27.20 25.28
CA PHE A 357 -9.99 -26.28 24.64
C PHE A 357 -9.15 -25.14 24.06
N ASP A 358 -8.73 -25.33 22.80
CA ASP A 358 -7.71 -24.53 22.12
C ASP A 358 -8.24 -24.08 20.75
N TRP A 359 -7.48 -23.22 20.07
CA TRP A 359 -7.86 -22.69 18.75
C TRP A 359 -7.62 -23.68 17.61
N PRO A 360 -8.44 -23.65 16.55
CA PRO A 360 -8.06 -24.21 15.27
C PRO A 360 -7.10 -23.29 14.53
N CYS A 361 -6.21 -23.88 13.74
CA CYS A 361 -5.38 -23.22 12.74
C CYS A 361 -5.93 -23.59 11.37
N ILE A 362 -6.18 -22.60 10.53
CA ILE A 362 -6.65 -22.78 9.16
C ILE A 362 -5.48 -22.51 8.22
N ILE A 363 -5.20 -23.44 7.31
CA ILE A 363 -4.24 -23.29 6.22
C ILE A 363 -5.01 -22.82 4.98
N ARG A 364 -4.50 -21.79 4.32
CA ARG A 364 -4.98 -21.34 3.01
C ARG A 364 -3.80 -21.25 2.06
N ALA A 365 -3.89 -21.91 0.90
CA ALA A 365 -2.91 -21.85 -0.17
C ALA A 365 -3.65 -21.67 -1.51
N ILE A 366 -3.25 -20.66 -2.29
CA ILE A 366 -4.01 -20.18 -3.44
C ILE A 366 -3.11 -19.74 -4.60
N ASN A 367 -3.68 -19.83 -5.80
CA ASN A 367 -3.08 -19.35 -7.03
C ASN A 367 -4.00 -18.37 -7.75
N THR A 368 -3.41 -17.36 -8.40
CA THR A 368 -4.12 -16.37 -9.20
C THR A 368 -3.19 -15.71 -10.20
N THR A 369 -3.76 -15.14 -11.25
CA THR A 369 -3.04 -14.31 -12.23
C THR A 369 -3.33 -12.82 -12.07
N ASP A 370 -4.55 -12.46 -11.66
CA ASP A 370 -5.07 -11.09 -11.65
C ASP A 370 -5.71 -10.67 -10.32
N VAL A 371 -5.68 -11.54 -9.31
CA VAL A 371 -6.29 -11.35 -7.98
C VAL A 371 -7.83 -11.29 -8.01
N MET A 372 -8.45 -11.26 -9.18
CA MET A 372 -9.92 -11.23 -9.32
C MET A 372 -10.51 -12.62 -9.13
N GLU A 373 -9.92 -13.62 -9.77
CA GLU A 373 -10.25 -15.01 -9.60
C GLU A 373 -9.10 -15.75 -8.92
N VAL A 374 -9.44 -16.58 -7.94
CA VAL A 374 -8.47 -17.32 -7.13
C VAL A 374 -8.84 -18.80 -7.10
N THR A 375 -7.90 -19.66 -7.45
CA THR A 375 -8.00 -21.11 -7.30
C THR A 375 -7.27 -21.58 -6.05
N VAL A 376 -7.71 -22.71 -5.51
CA VAL A 376 -7.08 -23.32 -4.32
C VAL A 376 -5.99 -24.27 -4.77
N GLU A 377 -4.83 -24.20 -4.13
CA GLU A 377 -3.77 -25.20 -4.30
C GLU A 377 -4.13 -26.48 -3.56
N HIS A 378 -3.93 -27.63 -4.19
CA HIS A 378 -4.17 -28.93 -3.60
C HIS A 378 -2.84 -29.56 -3.15
N LEU A 379 -2.62 -29.55 -1.84
CA LEU A 379 -1.41 -30.14 -1.26
C LEU A 379 -1.49 -31.68 -1.25
N SER A 380 -0.34 -32.36 -1.33
CA SER A 380 -0.32 -33.80 -1.20
C SER A 380 -0.75 -34.24 0.21
N PRO A 381 -1.36 -35.43 0.36
CA PRO A 381 -1.75 -35.95 1.66
C PRO A 381 -0.57 -36.05 2.65
N GLU A 382 0.62 -36.43 2.15
CA GLU A 382 1.83 -36.54 2.96
C GLU A 382 2.29 -35.21 3.52
N LEU A 383 2.23 -34.14 2.71
CA LEU A 383 2.55 -32.77 3.15
C LEU A 383 1.52 -32.27 4.14
N MET A 384 0.22 -32.53 3.89
CA MET A 384 -0.85 -32.15 4.82
C MET A 384 -0.68 -32.84 6.17
N ASP A 385 -0.43 -34.13 6.20
CA ASP A 385 -0.20 -34.92 7.45
C ASP A 385 1.04 -34.39 8.20
N HIS A 386 2.08 -33.98 7.47
CA HIS A 386 3.30 -33.45 8.05
C HIS A 386 3.05 -32.05 8.67
N LEU A 387 2.37 -31.16 7.94
CA LEU A 387 1.98 -29.84 8.43
C LEU A 387 1.10 -29.93 9.68
N VAL A 388 0.06 -30.78 9.65
CA VAL A 388 -0.82 -31.02 10.81
C VAL A 388 -0.02 -31.46 12.02
N ARG A 389 0.87 -32.44 11.86
CA ARG A 389 1.73 -32.96 12.95
C ARG A 389 2.61 -31.86 13.53
N ARG A 390 3.31 -31.11 12.69
CA ARG A 390 4.20 -30.02 13.12
C ARG A 390 3.43 -28.92 13.85
N ILE A 391 2.34 -28.41 13.26
CA ILE A 391 1.57 -27.30 13.83
C ILE A 391 0.99 -27.68 15.20
N ILE A 392 0.39 -28.88 15.34
CA ILE A 392 -0.17 -29.30 16.62
C ILE A 392 0.91 -29.53 17.68
N THR A 393 2.10 -30.02 17.29
CA THR A 393 3.16 -30.33 18.22
C THR A 393 3.97 -29.10 18.63
N GLU A 394 4.28 -28.25 17.66
CA GLU A 394 5.23 -27.13 17.84
C GLU A 394 4.53 -25.83 18.23
N VAL A 395 3.23 -25.63 17.91
CA VAL A 395 2.52 -24.38 18.19
C VAL A 395 1.63 -24.52 19.43
N PRO A 396 1.94 -23.81 20.52
CA PRO A 396 1.08 -23.82 21.72
C PRO A 396 -0.32 -23.27 21.44
N GLY A 397 -1.34 -23.86 22.06
CA GLY A 397 -2.73 -23.36 21.95
C GLY A 397 -3.45 -23.76 20.66
N ILE A 398 -2.85 -24.62 19.81
CA ILE A 398 -3.50 -25.20 18.64
C ILE A 398 -3.79 -26.69 18.88
N ASN A 399 -5.05 -27.09 18.67
CA ASN A 399 -5.46 -28.49 18.80
C ASN A 399 -6.14 -29.06 17.54
N ARG A 400 -6.27 -28.24 16.48
CA ARG A 400 -6.93 -28.64 15.23
C ARG A 400 -6.36 -27.86 14.06
N VAL A 401 -6.15 -28.55 12.93
CA VAL A 401 -5.77 -27.90 11.67
C VAL A 401 -6.86 -28.13 10.64
N LEU A 402 -7.25 -27.09 9.94
CA LEU A 402 -8.25 -27.06 8.87
C LEU A 402 -7.58 -26.60 7.58
N TYR A 403 -8.18 -26.92 6.44
CA TYR A 403 -7.74 -26.41 5.14
C TYR A 403 -8.92 -25.70 4.45
N ASP A 404 -8.69 -24.48 3.96
CA ASP A 404 -9.71 -23.70 3.27
C ASP A 404 -9.69 -24.01 1.77
N PHE A 405 -10.72 -24.72 1.31
CA PHE A 405 -10.93 -25.09 -0.09
C PHE A 405 -11.77 -24.08 -0.89
N THR A 406 -12.02 -22.90 -0.35
CA THR A 406 -12.94 -21.95 -0.99
C THR A 406 -12.22 -21.07 -2.01
N PRO A 407 -12.63 -21.07 -3.29
CA PRO A 407 -12.07 -20.18 -4.31
C PRO A 407 -12.58 -18.74 -4.13
N LYS A 408 -12.02 -17.80 -4.88
CA LYS A 408 -12.57 -16.46 -5.04
C LYS A 408 -13.11 -16.31 -6.48
N PRO A 409 -14.38 -15.88 -6.69
CA PRO A 409 -15.42 -15.84 -5.68
C PRO A 409 -15.84 -17.23 -5.20
N PRO A 410 -16.59 -17.45 -4.08
CA PRO A 410 -17.22 -16.41 -3.24
C PRO A 410 -16.35 -15.87 -2.09
N ALA A 411 -15.23 -16.53 -1.76
CA ALA A 411 -14.32 -16.04 -0.72
C ALA A 411 -13.50 -14.82 -1.19
N THR A 412 -12.67 -14.31 -0.30
CA THR A 412 -11.63 -13.31 -0.59
C THR A 412 -10.25 -13.97 -0.53
N VAL A 413 -9.18 -13.22 -0.80
CA VAL A 413 -7.80 -13.69 -0.60
C VAL A 413 -7.50 -13.85 0.89
N GLU A 414 -7.54 -12.75 1.64
CA GLU A 414 -7.37 -12.72 3.09
C GLU A 414 -8.73 -12.92 3.80
N TYR A 415 -8.71 -13.26 5.08
CA TYR A 415 -9.91 -13.51 5.88
C TYR A 415 -10.59 -12.23 6.37
N GLU A 416 -9.80 -11.17 6.54
CA GLU A 416 -10.28 -9.83 6.93
C GLU A 416 -9.70 -8.73 6.05
#